data_e5ce09a73bef62b6a9cdc2fc4557b146
#
_entry.id   e5ce09a73bef62b6a9cdc2fc4557b146
#
_cell.length_a   1.000
_cell.length_b   1.000
_cell.length_c   1.000
_cell.angle_alpha   90.00
_cell.angle_beta   90.00
_cell.angle_gamma   90.00
#
_symmetry.space_group_name_H-M   'P 1'
#
loop_
_entity.id
_entity.type
_entity.pdbx_description
1 polymer ?
#
loop_
_entity_poly.entity_id
_entity_poly.type
_entity_poly.pdbx_seq_one_letter_code
_entity_poly.pdbx_strand_id
1 'polypeptide(L)'
;MPYYLIQTAYTPESWEKMVKNPQDRVEIVRPAIEGFGGRIDAGYIAFGEYDFATIVEFPDNVSAAAFSISVSSKGGLKAFKTTPLMTMAEAQQAMERAGGSTYAPPK
;
A
#
# COMPACT_ATOMS: atom_id res chain seq x y z
N MET A 1 -9.01 1.36 11.95
CA MET A 1 -8.72 1.79 10.57
C MET A 1 -8.21 0.60 9.77
N PRO A 2 -8.67 0.42 8.54
CA PRO A 2 -8.15 -0.66 7.69
C PRO A 2 -6.67 -0.52 7.40
N TYR A 3 -6.03 -1.67 7.18
CA TYR A 3 -4.61 -1.77 6.86
C TYR A 3 -4.41 -2.04 5.37
N TYR A 4 -3.29 -1.56 4.86
CA TYR A 4 -2.92 -1.76 3.44
C TYR A 4 -1.43 -2.02 3.34
N LEU A 5 -1.06 -2.97 2.48
CA LEU A 5 0.32 -3.16 2.05
C LEU A 5 0.51 -2.37 0.76
N ILE A 6 1.40 -1.40 0.78
CA ILE A 6 1.71 -0.60 -0.39
C ILE A 6 3.12 -0.94 -0.85
N GLN A 7 3.24 -1.37 -2.10
CA GLN A 7 4.50 -1.76 -2.71
C GLN A 7 4.77 -0.90 -3.93
N THR A 8 5.98 -0.37 -4.00
CA THR A 8 6.38 0.61 -5.01
C THR A 8 7.64 0.13 -5.70
N ALA A 9 7.68 0.24 -7.03
CA ALA A 9 8.91 0.07 -7.81
C ALA A 9 9.24 1.39 -8.49
N TYR A 10 10.49 1.83 -8.40
CA TYR A 10 10.96 3.09 -8.92
C TYR A 10 11.50 2.95 -10.34
N THR A 11 11.38 4.01 -11.13
CA THR A 11 12.04 4.09 -12.43
C THR A 11 13.55 4.26 -12.21
N PRO A 12 14.38 3.92 -13.23
CA PRO A 12 15.81 4.21 -13.15
C PRO A 12 16.12 5.67 -12.87
N GLU A 13 15.34 6.58 -13.44
CA GLU A 13 15.50 8.03 -13.22
C GLU A 13 15.26 8.40 -11.76
N SER A 14 14.25 7.83 -11.14
CA SER A 14 13.96 8.06 -9.72
C SER A 14 15.06 7.50 -8.84
N TRP A 15 15.55 6.29 -9.14
CA TRP A 15 16.67 5.70 -8.43
C TRP A 15 17.91 6.57 -8.52
N GLU A 16 18.20 7.10 -9.72
CA GLU A 16 19.37 7.97 -9.92
C GLU A 16 19.30 9.20 -9.02
N LYS A 17 18.13 9.81 -8.92
CA LYS A 17 17.92 10.98 -8.04
C LYS A 17 18.16 10.63 -6.58
N MET A 18 17.67 9.47 -6.15
CA MET A 18 17.83 9.01 -4.75
C MET A 18 19.28 8.63 -4.44
N VAL A 19 20.02 8.11 -5.41
CA VAL A 19 21.43 7.81 -5.24
C VAL A 19 22.23 9.10 -5.07
N LYS A 20 21.91 10.14 -5.84
CA LYS A 20 22.53 11.46 -5.75
C LYS A 20 22.15 12.20 -4.48
N ASN A 21 20.97 11.91 -3.94
CA ASN A 21 20.45 12.56 -2.73
C ASN A 21 19.80 11.49 -1.85
N PRO A 22 20.60 10.69 -1.14
CA PRO A 22 20.06 9.64 -0.28
C PRO A 22 19.06 10.19 0.73
N GLN A 23 17.95 9.47 0.89
CA GLN A 23 16.81 9.95 1.65
C GLN A 23 16.07 8.80 2.31
N ASP A 24 15.37 9.11 3.40
CA ASP A 24 14.46 8.18 4.04
C ASP A 24 13.07 8.37 3.41
N ARG A 25 12.67 7.42 2.55
CA ARG A 25 11.38 7.52 1.85
C ARG A 25 10.18 7.45 2.78
N VAL A 26 10.29 6.77 3.92
CA VAL A 26 9.22 6.76 4.92
C VAL A 26 8.93 8.19 5.39
N GLU A 27 9.97 8.93 5.75
CA GLU A 27 9.81 10.30 6.22
C GLU A 27 9.33 11.24 5.11
N ILE A 28 9.74 11.00 3.86
CA ILE A 28 9.31 11.83 2.73
C ILE A 28 7.82 11.62 2.41
N VAL A 29 7.32 10.39 2.47
CA VAL A 29 5.92 10.09 2.12
C VAL A 29 4.96 10.27 3.29
N ARG A 30 5.46 10.32 4.52
CA ARG A 30 4.62 10.44 5.72
C ARG A 30 3.62 11.59 5.66
N PRO A 31 4.02 12.83 5.31
CA PRO A 31 3.05 13.93 5.23
C PRO A 31 1.93 13.67 4.23
N ALA A 32 2.22 13.02 3.11
CA ALA A 32 1.21 12.72 2.10
C ALA A 32 0.19 11.71 2.63
N ILE A 33 0.66 10.67 3.32
CA ILE A 33 -0.22 9.66 3.91
C ILE A 33 -1.07 10.28 5.02
N GLU A 34 -0.46 11.07 5.89
CA GLU A 34 -1.18 11.76 6.96
C GLU A 34 -2.19 12.76 6.41
N GLY A 35 -1.87 13.40 5.27
CA GLY A 35 -2.80 14.32 4.59
C GLY A 35 -4.10 13.66 4.14
N PHE A 36 -4.11 12.36 3.94
CA PHE A 36 -5.32 11.58 3.65
C PHE A 36 -5.87 10.87 4.90
N GLY A 37 -5.43 11.28 6.07
CA GLY A 37 -5.90 10.73 7.33
C GLY A 37 -5.25 9.40 7.72
N GLY A 38 -4.19 9.02 7.03
CA GLY A 38 -3.52 7.73 7.25
C GLY A 38 -2.37 7.81 8.23
N ARG A 39 -1.78 6.64 8.48
CA ARG A 39 -0.64 6.48 9.37
C ARG A 39 0.24 5.35 8.85
N ILE A 40 1.56 5.55 8.88
CA ILE A 40 2.52 4.51 8.53
C ILE A 40 2.83 3.68 9.77
N ASP A 41 2.62 2.37 9.67
CA ASP A 41 2.97 1.43 10.75
C ASP A 41 4.40 0.91 10.57
N ALA A 42 4.81 0.65 9.33
CA ALA A 42 6.14 0.13 9.02
C ALA A 42 6.50 0.45 7.57
N GLY A 43 7.79 0.60 7.31
CA GLY A 43 8.27 0.83 5.94
C GLY A 43 9.69 0.31 5.79
N TYR A 44 9.96 -0.30 4.64
CA TYR A 44 11.24 -0.93 4.33
C TYR A 44 11.58 -0.75 2.86
N ILE A 45 12.86 -0.62 2.56
CA ILE A 45 13.36 -0.77 1.20
C ILE A 45 13.58 -2.26 0.96
N ALA A 46 13.18 -2.70 -0.21
CA ALA A 46 13.36 -4.07 -0.67
C ALA A 46 14.19 -4.04 -1.95
N PHE A 47 14.74 -5.18 -2.32
CA PHE A 47 15.41 -5.33 -3.61
C PHE A 47 14.95 -6.65 -4.21
N GLY A 48 14.05 -6.54 -5.16
CA GLY A 48 13.35 -7.64 -5.81
C GLY A 48 12.39 -7.05 -6.83
N GLU A 49 11.21 -7.58 -6.92
CA GLU A 49 10.19 -7.05 -7.82
C GLU A 49 9.77 -5.63 -7.44
N TYR A 50 9.63 -5.37 -6.14
CA TYR A 50 9.33 -4.04 -5.62
C TYR A 50 10.50 -3.54 -4.78
N ASP A 51 10.59 -2.22 -4.67
CA ASP A 51 11.72 -1.54 -4.05
C ASP A 51 11.39 -0.95 -2.70
N PHE A 52 10.13 -0.61 -2.45
CA PHE A 52 9.68 0.02 -1.23
C PHE A 52 8.37 -0.65 -0.79
N ALA A 53 8.32 -1.10 0.44
CA ALA A 53 7.14 -1.77 0.99
C ALA A 53 6.75 -1.09 2.30
N THR A 54 5.48 -0.70 2.41
CA THR A 54 4.96 -0.06 3.62
C THR A 54 3.67 -0.73 4.06
N ILE A 55 3.47 -0.77 5.38
CA ILE A 55 2.18 -1.10 5.98
C ILE A 55 1.61 0.21 6.50
N VAL A 56 0.43 0.57 6.01
CA VAL A 56 -0.23 1.82 6.38
C VAL A 56 -1.66 1.57 6.79
N GLU A 57 -2.20 2.50 7.58
CA GLU A 57 -3.62 2.53 7.92
C GLU A 57 -4.23 3.76 7.26
N PHE A 58 -5.45 3.60 6.73
CA PHE A 58 -6.27 4.71 6.26
C PHE A 58 -7.67 4.60 6.88
N PRO A 59 -8.39 5.73 6.98
CA PRO A 59 -9.74 5.70 7.55
C PRO A 59 -10.70 4.79 6.78
N ASP A 60 -10.55 4.75 5.46
CA ASP A 60 -11.44 4.01 4.56
C ASP A 60 -10.78 3.77 3.20
N ASN A 61 -11.45 3.01 2.35
CA ASN A 61 -10.94 2.69 1.01
C ASN A 61 -10.86 3.92 0.11
N VAL A 62 -11.75 4.89 0.28
CA VAL A 62 -11.72 6.12 -0.54
C VAL A 62 -10.44 6.90 -0.28
N SER A 63 -10.04 7.02 0.98
CA SER A 63 -8.79 7.70 1.36
C SER A 63 -7.57 6.95 0.83
N ALA A 64 -7.56 5.63 0.95
CA ALA A 64 -6.47 4.80 0.41
C ALA A 64 -6.36 4.94 -1.11
N ALA A 65 -7.50 4.90 -1.80
CA ALA A 65 -7.55 5.09 -3.25
C ALA A 65 -7.08 6.48 -3.66
N ALA A 66 -7.49 7.50 -2.91
CA ALA A 66 -7.08 8.88 -3.18
C ALA A 66 -5.57 9.03 -3.08
N PHE A 67 -4.95 8.45 -2.06
CA PHE A 67 -3.50 8.43 -1.93
C PHE A 67 -2.85 7.72 -3.14
N SER A 68 -3.35 6.56 -3.50
CA SER A 68 -2.83 5.76 -4.61
C SER A 68 -2.92 6.49 -5.95
N ILE A 69 -4.05 7.15 -6.20
CA ILE A 69 -4.26 7.95 -7.41
C ILE A 69 -3.32 9.14 -7.43
N SER A 70 -3.15 9.82 -6.29
CA SER A 70 -2.25 10.96 -6.16
C SER A 70 -0.82 10.57 -6.52
N VAL A 71 -0.34 9.46 -5.97
CA VAL A 71 1.02 8.95 -6.24
C VAL A 71 1.17 8.60 -7.72
N SER A 72 0.21 7.85 -8.27
CA SER A 72 0.26 7.40 -9.66
C SER A 72 0.22 8.57 -10.64
N SER A 73 -0.47 9.66 -10.29
CA SER A 73 -0.62 10.83 -11.16
C SER A 73 0.67 11.65 -11.29
N LYS A 74 1.64 11.45 -10.40
CA LYS A 74 2.87 12.26 -10.37
C LYS A 74 4.05 11.62 -11.10
N GLY A 75 3.93 10.37 -11.51
CA GLY A 75 4.98 9.66 -12.22
C GLY A 75 6.15 9.25 -11.33
N GLY A 76 7.23 8.82 -11.95
CA GLY A 76 8.44 8.40 -11.23
C GLY A 76 8.43 6.96 -10.74
N LEU A 77 7.33 6.24 -10.97
CA LEU A 77 7.18 4.85 -10.53
C LEU A 77 7.03 3.93 -11.74
N LYS A 78 7.70 2.78 -11.65
CA LYS A 78 7.55 1.69 -12.63
C LYS A 78 6.32 0.85 -12.32
N ALA A 79 6.01 0.68 -11.04
CA ALA A 79 4.85 -0.07 -10.58
C ALA A 79 4.43 0.42 -9.19
N PHE A 80 3.14 0.29 -8.91
CA PHE A 80 2.57 0.67 -7.62
C PHE A 80 1.41 -0.26 -7.33
N LYS A 81 1.43 -0.90 -6.16
CA LYS A 81 0.42 -1.89 -5.79
C LYS A 81 -0.05 -1.63 -4.36
N THR A 82 -1.36 -1.53 -4.20
CA THR A 82 -2.01 -1.38 -2.89
C THR A 82 -2.86 -2.62 -2.63
N THR A 83 -2.54 -3.35 -1.58
CA THR A 83 -3.24 -4.58 -1.21
C THR A 83 -3.96 -4.34 0.11
N PRO A 84 -5.30 -4.40 0.15
CA PRO A 84 -6.03 -4.34 1.41
C PRO A 84 -5.68 -5.55 2.27
N LEU A 85 -5.52 -5.30 3.56
CA LEU A 85 -5.21 -6.33 4.54
C LEU A 85 -6.33 -6.39 5.58
N MET A 86 -6.44 -7.51 6.25
CA MET A 86 -7.35 -7.65 7.37
C MET A 86 -6.66 -8.37 8.52
N THR A 87 -7.14 -8.13 9.74
CA THR A 87 -6.63 -8.83 10.91
C THR A 87 -7.07 -10.31 10.89
N MET A 88 -6.41 -11.12 11.69
CA MET A 88 -6.81 -12.53 11.82
C MET A 88 -8.25 -12.66 12.36
N ALA A 89 -8.66 -11.77 13.25
CA ALA A 89 -10.03 -11.75 13.77
C ALA A 89 -11.05 -11.46 12.68
N GLU A 90 -10.75 -10.47 11.82
CA GLU A 90 -11.59 -10.15 10.66
C GLU A 90 -11.65 -11.31 9.67
N ALA A 91 -10.52 -11.97 9.44
CA ALA A 91 -10.45 -13.14 8.57
C ALA A 91 -11.32 -14.28 9.10
N GLN A 92 -11.33 -14.51 10.42
CA GLN A 92 -12.19 -15.52 11.04
C GLN A 92 -13.67 -15.20 10.79
N GLN A 93 -14.08 -13.94 10.94
CA GLN A 93 -15.44 -13.52 10.64
C GLN A 93 -15.80 -13.77 9.18
N ALA A 94 -14.87 -13.47 8.28
CA ALA A 94 -15.09 -13.71 6.85
C ALA A 94 -15.25 -15.22 6.56
N MET A 95 -14.45 -16.05 7.20
CA MET A 95 -14.55 -17.51 7.05
C MET A 95 -15.89 -18.03 7.57
N GLU A 96 -16.36 -17.51 8.70
CA GLU A 96 -17.67 -17.88 9.27
C GLU A 96 -18.79 -17.52 8.30
N ARG A 97 -18.76 -16.31 7.74
CA ARG A 97 -19.75 -15.88 6.76
C ARG A 97 -19.67 -16.71 5.48
N ALA A 98 -18.46 -17.05 5.05
CA ALA A 98 -18.26 -17.88 3.85
C ALA A 98 -18.88 -19.27 4.02
N GLY A 99 -18.87 -19.81 5.23
CA GLY A 99 -19.49 -21.11 5.52
C GLY A 99 -21.00 -21.15 5.31
N GLY A 100 -21.67 -19.98 5.35
CA GLY A 100 -23.10 -19.86 5.06
C GLY A 100 -23.45 -19.62 3.61
N SER A 101 -22.45 -19.62 2.71
CA SER A 101 -22.64 -19.29 1.30
C SER A 101 -23.43 -20.39 0.55
N THR A 102 -24.26 -19.95 -0.38
CA THR A 102 -24.96 -20.83 -1.33
C THR A 102 -24.24 -20.91 -2.68
N TYR A 103 -23.05 -20.32 -2.78
CA TYR A 103 -22.26 -20.34 -4.03
C TYR A 103 -21.99 -21.79 -4.46
N ALA A 104 -22.21 -22.06 -5.75
CA ALA A 104 -21.86 -23.32 -6.38
C ALA A 104 -20.70 -23.12 -7.35
N PRO A 105 -19.67 -23.99 -7.33
CA PRO A 105 -18.53 -23.83 -8.25
C PRO A 105 -18.97 -24.05 -9.70
N PRO A 106 -18.23 -23.46 -10.66
CA PRO A 106 -18.48 -23.72 -12.08
C PRO A 106 -18.36 -25.20 -12.41
N LYS A 107 -19.17 -25.64 -13.37
CA LYS A 107 -19.17 -27.03 -13.88
C LYS A 107 -18.54 -27.09 -15.25
#